data_c63de6cc9f8e489ffbad6a7a6a400493
#
_entry.id   c63de6cc9f8e489ffbad6a7a6a400493
#
_cell.length_a   1.000
_cell.length_b   1.000
_cell.length_c   1.000
_cell.angle_alpha   90.00
_cell.angle_beta   90.00
_cell.angle_gamma   90.00
#
_symmetry.space_group_name_H-M   'P 1'
#
loop_
_entity.id
_entity.type
_entity.pdbx_description
1 polymer ?
#
loop_
_entity_poly.entity_id
_entity_poly.type
_entity_poly.pdbx_seq_one_letter_code
_entity_poly.pdbx_strand_id
1 'polypeptide(L)'
;VGLGYVYNKLKNITPEYSRALYLASMNYDNWAFRSHDYDFSFGWNYNSLNRGFLPTEGVKATFGGRVTIPGADNKYYKLNADVQGFYPLNRDQTWVLSGRLGASYANGLSGKRLPFYQTYTAGGIGSLRGFAYGAVGPQAIYINPRACNPASVTTKSECYSLLNGDIVGGNAMTSASVELIMPTPFVSEKSQNSVRTSLFIDAASVWDTHWKAEKNQFAHLSTKLPDYGDPSRIRSSAGIAFQWQSPIGPLIFSYAKPIKKYENDDIEQFQFNVGGSF
;
A
#
# COMPACT_ATOMS: atom_id res chain seq x y z
N VAL A 1 3.57 -10.14 -21.90
CA VAL A 1 4.23 -11.21 -21.12
C VAL A 1 5.73 -10.96 -21.15
N GLY A 2 6.44 -11.36 -20.09
CA GLY A 2 7.88 -11.17 -19.96
C GLY A 2 8.53 -12.21 -19.09
N LEU A 3 9.83 -12.40 -19.30
CA LEU A 3 10.70 -13.15 -18.41
C LEU A 3 11.65 -12.17 -17.72
N GLY A 4 11.83 -12.32 -16.44
CA GLY A 4 12.65 -11.45 -15.62
C GLY A 4 13.70 -12.24 -14.82
N TYR A 5 14.79 -11.54 -14.53
CA TYR A 5 15.79 -11.97 -13.56
C TYR A 5 16.01 -10.84 -12.56
N VAL A 6 15.90 -11.16 -11.28
CA VAL A 6 16.09 -10.20 -10.20
C VAL A 6 17.12 -10.75 -9.22
N TYR A 7 18.17 -9.98 -8.98
CA TYR A 7 19.13 -10.25 -7.92
C TYR A 7 18.87 -9.34 -6.74
N ASN A 8 18.57 -9.92 -5.59
CA ASN A 8 18.37 -9.20 -4.35
C ASN A 8 19.55 -9.45 -3.41
N LYS A 9 20.13 -8.37 -2.89
CA LYS A 9 21.16 -8.42 -1.85
C LYS A 9 20.90 -7.34 -0.83
N LEU A 10 20.47 -7.75 0.36
CA LEU A 10 20.31 -6.87 1.50
C LEU A 10 21.55 -6.96 2.38
N LYS A 11 22.03 -5.82 2.85
CA LYS A 11 23.19 -5.70 3.73
C LYS A 11 22.82 -4.88 4.96
N ASN A 12 23.52 -5.11 6.06
CA ASN A 12 23.42 -4.30 7.29
C ASN A 12 22.02 -4.31 7.92
N ILE A 13 21.34 -5.46 7.88
CA ILE A 13 20.09 -5.62 8.61
C ILE A 13 20.44 -5.78 10.09
N THR A 14 19.86 -4.92 10.92
CA THR A 14 20.08 -5.02 12.37
C THR A 14 19.42 -6.28 12.93
N PRO A 15 20.01 -6.93 13.96
CA PRO A 15 19.40 -8.08 14.61
C PRO A 15 17.99 -7.78 15.15
N GLU A 16 17.75 -6.56 15.61
CA GLU A 16 16.45 -6.10 16.10
C GLU A 16 15.41 -6.08 14.99
N TYR A 17 15.76 -5.51 13.83
CA TYR A 17 14.88 -5.49 12.66
C TYR A 17 14.56 -6.90 12.16
N SER A 18 15.55 -7.76 12.14
CA SER A 18 15.39 -9.18 11.80
C SER A 18 14.37 -9.88 12.72
N ARG A 19 14.48 -9.66 14.04
CA ARG A 19 13.55 -10.22 15.01
C ARG A 19 12.13 -9.66 14.82
N ALA A 20 12.00 -8.38 14.55
CA ALA A 20 10.73 -7.74 14.29
C ALA A 20 10.04 -8.33 13.06
N LEU A 21 10.77 -8.50 11.96
CA LEU A 21 10.27 -9.15 10.76
C LEU A 21 9.84 -10.60 11.02
N TYR A 22 10.65 -11.36 11.78
CA TYR A 22 10.32 -12.72 12.17
C TYR A 22 9.01 -12.79 12.95
N LEU A 23 8.83 -11.92 13.93
CA LEU A 23 7.63 -11.88 14.76
C LEU A 23 6.40 -11.44 13.97
N ALA A 24 6.53 -10.46 13.10
CA ALA A 24 5.44 -9.99 12.26
C ALA A 24 5.06 -10.99 11.16
N SER A 25 6.03 -11.69 10.58
CA SER A 25 5.82 -12.66 9.50
C SER A 25 5.62 -14.10 9.98
N MET A 26 5.91 -14.38 11.25
CA MET A 26 5.70 -15.65 11.93
C MET A 26 6.25 -16.88 11.22
N ASN A 27 7.55 -16.98 10.96
CA ASN A 27 8.35 -18.13 10.48
C ASN A 27 9.31 -17.78 9.34
N TYR A 28 10.04 -16.72 9.44
CA TYR A 28 11.13 -16.48 8.53
C TYR A 28 12.38 -17.18 9.06
N ASP A 29 12.64 -18.39 8.58
CA ASP A 29 13.79 -19.22 9.03
C ASP A 29 15.11 -18.83 8.36
N ASN A 30 15.10 -17.94 7.39
CA ASN A 30 16.26 -17.65 6.58
C ASN A 30 16.55 -16.15 6.47
N TRP A 31 17.57 -15.72 7.20
CA TRP A 31 18.08 -14.35 7.23
C TRP A 31 19.21 -14.08 6.22
N ALA A 32 19.50 -15.05 5.35
CA ALA A 32 20.45 -14.88 4.28
C ALA A 32 19.79 -14.15 3.10
N PHE A 33 20.09 -12.87 2.98
CA PHE A 33 19.43 -11.99 2.02
C PHE A 33 20.21 -11.85 0.73
N ARG A 34 20.50 -12.97 0.13
CA ARG A 34 20.87 -13.03 -1.29
C ARG A 34 19.87 -13.93 -1.97
N SER A 35 19.23 -13.45 -3.02
CA SER A 35 18.37 -14.29 -3.84
C SER A 35 18.55 -14.00 -5.31
N HIS A 36 18.50 -15.05 -6.08
CA HIS A 36 18.42 -15.04 -7.53
C HIS A 36 17.02 -15.50 -7.90
N ASP A 37 16.20 -14.60 -8.37
CA ASP A 37 14.81 -14.88 -8.70
C ASP A 37 14.63 -14.79 -10.21
N TYR A 38 14.13 -15.84 -10.81
CA TYR A 38 13.67 -15.88 -12.18
C TYR A 38 12.16 -15.83 -12.16
N ASP A 39 11.57 -14.97 -12.94
CA ASP A 39 10.11 -14.80 -12.94
C ASP A 39 9.52 -14.73 -14.35
N PHE A 40 8.27 -15.17 -14.42
CA PHE A 40 7.37 -14.93 -15.53
C PHE A 40 6.37 -13.86 -15.11
N SER A 41 6.23 -12.83 -15.93
CA SER A 41 5.27 -11.76 -15.72
C SER A 41 4.27 -11.68 -16.88
N PHE A 42 3.04 -11.33 -16.54
CA PHE A 42 1.98 -11.07 -17.51
C PHE A 42 1.21 -9.81 -17.13
N GLY A 43 0.64 -9.16 -18.12
CA GLY A 43 -0.20 -7.98 -17.93
C GLY A 43 -1.22 -7.86 -19.04
N TRP A 44 -2.40 -7.41 -18.64
CA TRP A 44 -3.48 -7.01 -19.51
C TRP A 44 -3.86 -5.57 -19.19
N ASN A 45 -4.10 -4.77 -20.21
CA ASN A 45 -4.45 -3.36 -20.07
C ASN A 45 -5.59 -3.03 -21.03
N TYR A 46 -6.64 -2.45 -20.49
CA TYR A 46 -7.73 -1.84 -21.24
C TYR A 46 -7.74 -0.34 -20.99
N ASN A 47 -7.87 0.46 -22.03
CA ASN A 47 -7.88 1.91 -21.91
C ASN A 47 -8.84 2.52 -22.95
N SER A 48 -9.93 3.09 -22.48
CA SER A 48 -10.91 3.85 -23.25
C SER A 48 -10.98 5.33 -22.83
N LEU A 49 -9.96 5.82 -22.11
CA LEU A 49 -9.93 7.21 -21.66
C LEU A 49 -9.88 8.16 -22.87
N ASN A 50 -10.67 9.20 -22.84
CA ASN A 50 -10.76 10.20 -23.90
C ASN A 50 -9.49 11.06 -24.05
N ARG A 51 -8.63 11.13 -23.01
CA ARG A 51 -7.37 11.88 -22.99
C ARG A 51 -6.33 11.16 -22.16
N GLY A 52 -5.05 11.30 -22.54
CA GLY A 52 -3.93 10.71 -21.78
C GLY A 52 -3.58 11.49 -20.51
N PHE A 53 -3.94 12.78 -20.45
CA PHE A 53 -3.76 13.64 -19.30
C PHE A 53 -5.09 14.30 -18.94
N LEU A 54 -5.41 14.39 -17.65
CA LEU A 54 -6.66 14.90 -17.08
C LEU A 54 -7.91 14.34 -17.82
N PRO A 55 -8.08 13.00 -17.88
CA PRO A 55 -9.24 12.40 -18.54
C PRO A 55 -10.55 12.84 -17.86
N THR A 56 -11.60 12.95 -18.66
CA THR A 56 -12.94 13.33 -18.19
C THR A 56 -13.98 12.26 -18.44
N GLU A 57 -13.65 11.28 -19.29
CA GLU A 57 -14.56 10.20 -19.66
C GLU A 57 -13.77 8.93 -19.99
N GLY A 58 -14.39 7.78 -19.75
CA GLY A 58 -13.87 6.47 -20.09
C GLY A 58 -13.36 5.70 -18.89
N VAL A 59 -12.80 4.54 -19.17
CA VAL A 59 -12.32 3.58 -18.16
C VAL A 59 -10.93 3.10 -18.53
N LYS A 60 -10.07 3.00 -17.54
CA LYS A 60 -8.78 2.31 -17.63
C LYS A 60 -8.81 1.14 -16.64
N ALA A 61 -8.46 -0.05 -17.12
CA ALA A 61 -8.35 -1.24 -16.28
C ALA A 61 -7.03 -1.95 -16.56
N THR A 62 -6.35 -2.36 -15.52
CA THR A 62 -5.12 -3.12 -15.61
C THR A 62 -5.23 -4.37 -14.72
N PHE A 63 -4.76 -5.48 -15.24
CA PHE A 63 -4.60 -6.71 -14.47
C PHE A 63 -3.24 -7.30 -14.82
N GLY A 64 -2.47 -7.69 -13.83
CA GLY A 64 -1.17 -8.25 -14.07
C GLY A 64 -0.70 -9.12 -12.92
N GLY A 65 0.33 -9.88 -13.19
CA GLY A 65 0.92 -10.73 -12.18
C GLY A 65 2.35 -11.11 -12.52
N ARG A 66 2.98 -11.68 -11.51
CA ARG A 66 4.33 -12.24 -11.56
C ARG A 66 4.33 -13.54 -10.80
N VAL A 67 5.00 -14.55 -11.33
CA VAL A 67 5.22 -15.83 -10.65
C VAL A 67 6.69 -16.23 -10.84
N THR A 68 7.33 -16.65 -9.76
CA THR A 68 8.69 -17.18 -9.85
C THR A 68 8.68 -18.55 -10.51
N ILE A 69 9.64 -18.80 -11.39
CA ILE A 69 9.79 -20.06 -12.14
C ILE A 69 10.86 -20.96 -11.53
N PRO A 70 10.92 -22.25 -11.90
CA PRO A 70 11.95 -23.18 -11.41
C PRO A 70 13.36 -22.62 -11.58
N GLY A 71 14.19 -22.78 -10.53
CA GLY A 71 15.54 -22.21 -10.45
C GLY A 71 15.62 -20.94 -9.62
N ALA A 72 14.50 -20.31 -9.28
CA ALA A 72 14.45 -19.18 -8.35
C ALA A 72 14.66 -19.63 -6.90
N ASP A 73 15.40 -18.83 -6.13
CA ASP A 73 15.62 -19.05 -4.69
C ASP A 73 14.31 -18.82 -3.92
N ASN A 74 13.56 -17.76 -4.27
CA ASN A 74 12.24 -17.49 -3.73
C ASN A 74 11.14 -18.10 -4.61
N LYS A 75 10.08 -18.60 -3.96
CA LYS A 75 8.93 -19.19 -4.64
C LYS A 75 7.68 -18.46 -4.22
N TYR A 76 7.18 -17.57 -5.07
CA TYR A 76 5.99 -16.76 -4.79
C TYR A 76 5.30 -16.31 -6.08
N TYR A 77 4.08 -15.81 -5.93
CA TYR A 77 3.38 -15.08 -6.98
C TYR A 77 2.78 -13.79 -6.44
N LYS A 78 2.55 -12.85 -7.34
CA LYS A 78 1.88 -11.57 -7.08
C LYS A 78 0.84 -11.32 -8.16
N LEU A 79 -0.32 -10.84 -7.76
CA LEU A 79 -1.42 -10.41 -8.63
C LEU A 79 -1.80 -8.99 -8.26
N ASN A 80 -2.06 -8.16 -9.26
CA ASN A 80 -2.50 -6.79 -9.08
C ASN A 80 -3.62 -6.50 -10.07
N ALA A 81 -4.65 -5.82 -9.61
CA ALA A 81 -5.74 -5.31 -10.43
C ALA A 81 -6.00 -3.86 -10.05
N ASP A 82 -6.22 -3.01 -11.02
CA ASP A 82 -6.58 -1.61 -10.82
C ASP A 82 -7.59 -1.20 -11.90
N VAL A 83 -8.66 -0.54 -11.50
CA VAL A 83 -9.69 -0.01 -12.39
C VAL A 83 -9.96 1.42 -11.99
N GLN A 84 -9.92 2.32 -12.97
CA GLN A 84 -10.25 3.73 -12.81
C GLN A 84 -11.23 4.17 -13.89
N GLY A 85 -12.29 4.84 -13.48
CA GLY A 85 -13.32 5.36 -14.39
C GLY A 85 -13.56 6.87 -14.19
N PHE A 86 -13.98 7.52 -15.26
CA PHE A 86 -14.35 8.93 -15.29
C PHE A 86 -15.72 9.08 -15.97
N TYR A 87 -16.61 9.81 -15.33
CA TYR A 87 -17.94 10.06 -15.82
C TYR A 87 -18.24 11.56 -15.76
N PRO A 88 -18.45 12.24 -16.90
CA PRO A 88 -18.79 13.65 -16.94
C PRO A 88 -20.21 13.86 -16.42
N LEU A 89 -20.38 14.79 -15.49
CA LEU A 89 -21.66 15.14 -14.88
C LEU A 89 -22.41 16.25 -15.66
N ASN A 90 -21.69 16.97 -16.53
CA ASN A 90 -22.24 18.02 -17.38
C ASN A 90 -21.69 17.91 -18.82
N ARG A 91 -22.37 18.58 -19.76
CA ARG A 91 -22.03 18.53 -21.20
C ARG A 91 -20.65 19.10 -21.51
N ASP A 92 -20.23 20.11 -20.76
CA ASP A 92 -18.92 20.78 -20.94
C ASP A 92 -17.78 20.00 -20.29
N GLN A 93 -18.08 18.86 -19.67
CA GLN A 93 -17.11 17.97 -19.00
C GLN A 93 -16.23 18.71 -17.96
N THR A 94 -16.75 19.77 -17.37
CA THR A 94 -16.07 20.54 -16.33
C THR A 94 -16.27 19.96 -14.92
N TRP A 95 -17.37 19.25 -14.72
CA TRP A 95 -17.66 18.46 -13.54
C TRP A 95 -17.59 16.99 -13.89
N VAL A 96 -16.70 16.27 -13.21
CA VAL A 96 -16.47 14.84 -13.50
C VAL A 96 -16.43 14.06 -12.20
N LEU A 97 -17.18 12.96 -12.16
CA LEU A 97 -17.03 11.97 -11.10
C LEU A 97 -15.98 10.95 -11.52
N SER A 98 -14.97 10.75 -10.69
CA SER A 98 -13.95 9.71 -10.89
C SER A 98 -14.02 8.70 -9.76
N GLY A 99 -13.84 7.43 -10.10
CA GLY A 99 -13.73 6.33 -9.17
C GLY A 99 -12.53 5.45 -9.50
N ARG A 100 -11.81 5.00 -8.48
CA ARG A 100 -10.70 4.05 -8.62
C ARG A 100 -10.81 2.94 -7.59
N LEU A 101 -10.55 1.71 -8.02
CA LEU A 101 -10.47 0.52 -7.19
C LEU A 101 -9.17 -0.22 -7.50
N GLY A 102 -8.40 -0.52 -6.47
CA GLY A 102 -7.19 -1.32 -6.54
C GLY A 102 -7.28 -2.55 -5.66
N ALA A 103 -6.76 -3.67 -6.12
CA ALA A 103 -6.61 -4.90 -5.35
C ALA A 103 -5.28 -5.56 -5.67
N SER A 104 -4.59 -6.02 -4.64
CA SER A 104 -3.31 -6.71 -4.77
C SER A 104 -3.25 -7.90 -3.83
N TYR A 105 -2.73 -9.01 -4.33
CA TYR A 105 -2.55 -10.22 -3.54
C TYR A 105 -1.24 -10.91 -3.92
N ALA A 106 -0.51 -11.38 -2.92
CA ALA A 106 0.70 -12.15 -3.13
C ALA A 106 0.76 -13.32 -2.15
N ASN A 107 1.38 -14.40 -2.55
CA ASN A 107 1.59 -15.54 -1.66
C ASN A 107 2.83 -16.35 -2.06
N GLY A 108 3.38 -17.06 -1.09
CA GLY A 108 4.40 -18.04 -1.33
C GLY A 108 3.87 -19.28 -2.07
N LEU A 109 4.75 -19.97 -2.75
CA LEU A 109 4.47 -21.23 -3.45
C LEU A 109 5.22 -22.40 -2.79
N SER A 110 4.67 -23.61 -2.91
CA SER A 110 5.30 -24.85 -2.44
C SER A 110 5.69 -24.82 -0.95
N GLY A 111 4.83 -24.24 -0.11
CA GLY A 111 5.07 -24.13 1.34
C GLY A 111 6.07 -23.04 1.74
N LYS A 112 6.63 -22.29 0.78
CA LYS A 112 7.44 -21.11 1.05
C LYS A 112 6.56 -19.93 1.39
N ARG A 113 7.13 -18.93 2.07
CA ARG A 113 6.45 -17.66 2.37
C ARG A 113 6.80 -16.59 1.34
N LEU A 114 5.94 -15.59 1.26
CA LEU A 114 6.24 -14.37 0.52
C LEU A 114 7.46 -13.70 1.14
N PRO A 115 8.49 -13.33 0.37
CA PRO A 115 9.60 -12.54 0.88
C PRO A 115 9.09 -11.22 1.46
N PHE A 116 9.59 -10.82 2.62
CA PHE A 116 9.13 -9.63 3.36
C PHE A 116 9.21 -8.33 2.53
N TYR A 117 10.20 -8.23 1.63
CA TYR A 117 10.37 -7.08 0.73
C TYR A 117 9.43 -7.10 -0.49
N GLN A 118 8.55 -8.10 -0.58
CA GLN A 118 7.52 -8.22 -1.61
C GLN A 118 6.10 -7.97 -1.09
N THR A 119 5.97 -7.63 0.18
CA THR A 119 4.68 -7.27 0.81
C THR A 119 4.12 -5.97 0.25
N TYR A 120 2.86 -5.72 0.52
CA TYR A 120 2.15 -4.50 0.15
C TYR A 120 1.99 -3.58 1.36
N THR A 121 2.05 -2.29 1.08
CA THR A 121 1.74 -1.21 2.02
C THR A 121 0.87 -0.17 1.33
N ALA A 122 0.07 0.56 2.06
CA ALA A 122 -0.69 1.69 1.56
C ALA A 122 -0.20 3.00 2.21
N GLY A 123 -0.70 4.12 1.74
CA GLY A 123 -0.31 5.48 2.15
C GLY A 123 0.34 6.23 1.00
N GLY A 124 0.16 7.53 0.99
CA GLY A 124 0.66 8.41 -0.07
C GLY A 124 -0.30 8.60 -1.25
N ILE A 125 0.09 9.50 -2.13
CA ILE A 125 -0.61 9.77 -3.39
C ILE A 125 -0.64 8.49 -4.23
N GLY A 126 -1.82 8.04 -4.62
CA GLY A 126 -2.00 6.82 -5.43
C GLY A 126 -2.63 5.64 -4.70
N SER A 127 -2.66 5.65 -3.35
CA SER A 127 -3.35 4.60 -2.58
C SER A 127 -4.23 5.14 -1.46
N LEU A 128 -3.68 6.02 -0.60
CA LEU A 128 -4.40 6.59 0.55
C LEU A 128 -3.75 7.93 0.93
N ARG A 129 -4.25 9.02 0.41
CA ARG A 129 -3.77 10.38 0.72
C ARG A 129 -4.06 10.75 2.18
N GLY A 130 -3.20 11.59 2.79
CA GLY A 130 -3.31 11.98 4.20
C GLY A 130 -2.58 11.05 5.17
N PHE A 131 -2.05 9.93 4.67
CA PHE A 131 -1.15 9.03 5.38
C PHE A 131 0.22 9.04 4.68
N ALA A 132 1.30 8.97 5.45
CA ALA A 132 2.64 8.95 4.89
C ALA A 132 2.84 7.77 3.92
N TYR A 133 3.75 7.94 2.96
CA TYR A 133 4.00 6.93 1.94
C TYR A 133 4.43 5.59 2.56
N GLY A 134 3.70 4.52 2.22
CA GLY A 134 3.99 3.18 2.71
C GLY A 134 3.73 2.96 4.21
N ALA A 135 3.10 3.92 4.89
CA ALA A 135 2.93 3.91 6.34
C ALA A 135 1.70 3.12 6.84
N VAL A 136 0.95 2.49 5.94
CA VAL A 136 -0.25 1.73 6.29
C VAL A 136 -0.05 0.25 5.98
N GLY A 137 -0.16 -0.57 7.01
CA GLY A 137 -0.02 -2.03 6.93
C GLY A 137 0.25 -2.66 8.29
N PRO A 138 0.43 -3.99 8.33
CA PRO A 138 0.96 -4.68 9.49
C PRO A 138 2.29 -4.08 9.96
N GLN A 139 2.39 -3.84 11.25
CA GLN A 139 3.58 -3.25 11.88
C GLN A 139 4.46 -4.32 12.49
N ALA A 140 5.75 -4.02 12.60
CA ALA A 140 6.70 -4.87 13.29
C ALA A 140 6.40 -4.94 14.80
N ILE A 141 6.51 -6.15 15.35
CA ILE A 141 6.31 -6.42 16.76
C ILE A 141 7.67 -6.70 17.39
N TYR A 142 8.04 -5.90 18.37
CA TYR A 142 9.29 -6.05 19.10
C TYR A 142 9.06 -6.73 20.45
N ILE A 143 9.96 -7.64 20.83
CA ILE A 143 10.00 -8.21 22.16
C ILE A 143 10.99 -7.42 23.00
N ASN A 144 10.56 -7.03 24.20
CA ASN A 144 11.47 -6.54 25.24
C ASN A 144 12.05 -7.75 26.00
N PRO A 145 13.34 -8.14 25.80
CA PRO A 145 13.91 -9.31 26.44
C PRO A 145 13.96 -9.21 27.96
N ARG A 146 13.98 -7.99 28.51
CA ARG A 146 14.03 -7.77 29.97
C ARG A 146 12.66 -7.97 30.60
N ALA A 147 11.60 -7.55 29.92
CA ALA A 147 10.23 -7.73 30.40
C ALA A 147 9.69 -9.14 30.16
N CYS A 148 10.31 -9.90 29.25
CA CYS A 148 9.92 -11.26 28.87
C CYS A 148 10.68 -12.36 29.60
N ASN A 149 11.41 -12.07 30.66
CA ASN A 149 12.12 -13.09 31.42
C ASN A 149 11.13 -14.06 32.11
N PRO A 150 11.17 -15.37 31.80
CA PRO A 150 10.24 -16.34 32.39
C PRO A 150 10.25 -16.40 33.91
N ALA A 151 11.37 -15.99 34.55
CA ALA A 151 11.51 -16.00 36.01
C ALA A 151 10.86 -14.79 36.71
N SER A 152 10.48 -13.74 35.97
CA SER A 152 9.97 -12.48 36.55
C SER A 152 8.59 -12.05 36.05
N VAL A 153 7.86 -12.94 35.37
CA VAL A 153 6.61 -12.58 34.66
C VAL A 153 5.46 -12.39 35.65
N THR A 154 5.29 -11.19 36.15
CA THR A 154 4.04 -10.74 36.79
C THR A 154 3.09 -10.00 35.83
N THR A 155 3.58 -9.43 34.73
CA THR A 155 2.76 -8.71 33.72
C THR A 155 3.24 -8.98 32.32
N LYS A 156 2.66 -9.98 31.69
CA LYS A 156 2.94 -10.38 30.30
C LYS A 156 2.66 -9.28 29.26
N SER A 157 1.97 -8.22 29.64
CA SER A 157 1.54 -7.15 28.74
C SER A 157 2.65 -6.16 28.35
N GLU A 158 3.74 -6.10 29.10
CA GLU A 158 4.87 -5.20 28.84
C GLU A 158 5.95 -5.85 27.94
N CYS A 159 5.76 -7.13 27.65
CA CYS A 159 6.70 -7.93 26.88
C CYS A 159 6.83 -7.50 25.41
N TYR A 160 5.81 -6.83 24.87
CA TYR A 160 5.74 -6.43 23.47
C TYR A 160 5.53 -4.94 23.33
N SER A 161 6.16 -4.38 22.32
CA SER A 161 5.89 -3.03 21.84
C SER A 161 5.72 -3.02 20.33
N LEU A 162 4.77 -2.23 19.87
CA LEU A 162 4.73 -1.77 18.49
C LEU A 162 5.64 -0.54 18.44
N LEU A 163 6.70 -0.60 17.66
CA LEU A 163 7.51 0.58 17.42
C LEU A 163 6.92 1.39 16.27
N ASN A 164 6.74 2.67 16.50
CA ASN A 164 6.22 3.60 15.52
C ASN A 164 7.11 3.59 14.26
N GLY A 165 6.48 3.43 13.11
CA GLY A 165 7.12 3.62 11.82
C GLY A 165 7.69 2.37 11.15
N ASP A 166 7.79 1.23 11.81
CA ASP A 166 8.30 0.01 11.18
C ASP A 166 7.15 -0.82 10.58
N ILE A 167 6.77 -0.47 9.37
CA ILE A 167 5.74 -1.18 8.61
C ILE A 167 6.36 -2.37 7.89
N VAL A 168 5.87 -3.55 8.17
CA VAL A 168 6.27 -4.81 7.50
C VAL A 168 5.44 -5.05 6.25
N GLY A 169 4.21 -4.53 6.22
CA GLY A 169 3.26 -4.75 5.15
C GLY A 169 2.53 -6.08 5.24
N GLY A 170 1.57 -6.26 4.36
CA GLY A 170 0.74 -7.46 4.24
C GLY A 170 0.87 -8.14 2.88
N ASN A 171 0.32 -9.32 2.75
CA ASN A 171 0.28 -10.02 1.48
C ASN A 171 -0.99 -9.74 0.67
N ALA A 172 -1.92 -8.98 1.23
CA ALA A 172 -3.15 -8.55 0.58
C ALA A 172 -3.40 -7.06 0.84
N MET A 173 -3.91 -6.36 -0.17
CA MET A 173 -4.22 -4.94 -0.12
C MET A 173 -5.44 -4.64 -0.98
N THR A 174 -6.30 -3.75 -0.50
CA THR A 174 -7.34 -3.10 -1.30
C THR A 174 -7.30 -1.60 -1.09
N SER A 175 -7.62 -0.85 -2.14
CA SER A 175 -7.77 0.60 -2.09
C SER A 175 -8.96 1.04 -2.93
N ALA A 176 -9.61 2.12 -2.50
CA ALA A 176 -10.71 2.75 -3.21
C ALA A 176 -10.57 4.27 -3.10
N SER A 177 -10.89 4.96 -4.17
CA SER A 177 -10.95 6.42 -4.21
C SER A 177 -12.17 6.86 -5.00
N VAL A 178 -12.85 7.89 -4.51
CA VAL A 178 -13.91 8.60 -5.23
C VAL A 178 -13.54 10.07 -5.24
N GLU A 179 -13.57 10.68 -6.43
CA GLU A 179 -13.22 12.09 -6.61
C GLU A 179 -14.32 12.83 -7.37
N LEU A 180 -14.68 13.99 -6.86
CA LEU A 180 -15.46 14.99 -7.58
C LEU A 180 -14.51 16.05 -8.14
N ILE A 181 -14.28 15.99 -9.42
CA ILE A 181 -13.47 16.94 -10.18
C ILE A 181 -14.34 18.14 -10.50
N MET A 182 -13.80 19.34 -10.30
CA MET A 182 -14.51 20.61 -10.52
C MET A 182 -13.62 21.61 -11.27
N PRO A 183 -14.23 22.66 -11.89
CA PRO A 183 -13.47 23.76 -12.44
C PRO A 183 -12.53 24.37 -11.40
N THR A 184 -11.28 24.60 -11.77
CA THR A 184 -10.30 25.19 -10.86
C THR A 184 -10.62 26.67 -10.63
N PRO A 185 -10.89 27.10 -9.39
CA PRO A 185 -11.18 28.50 -9.09
C PRO A 185 -10.03 29.42 -9.50
N PHE A 186 -10.37 30.67 -9.88
CA PHE A 186 -9.42 31.74 -10.19
C PHE A 186 -8.48 31.47 -11.38
N VAL A 187 -8.75 30.46 -12.19
CA VAL A 187 -7.99 30.13 -13.41
C VAL A 187 -8.82 30.51 -14.63
N SER A 188 -8.16 31.18 -15.60
CA SER A 188 -8.80 31.54 -16.87
C SER A 188 -9.24 30.30 -17.68
N GLU A 189 -10.30 30.39 -18.48
CA GLU A 189 -10.82 29.30 -19.31
C GLU A 189 -9.72 28.66 -20.18
N LYS A 190 -8.81 29.47 -20.73
CA LYS A 190 -7.69 28.99 -21.56
C LYS A 190 -6.74 28.06 -20.81
N SER A 191 -6.60 28.23 -19.49
CA SER A 191 -5.68 27.45 -18.66
C SER A 191 -6.37 26.30 -17.93
N GLN A 192 -7.71 26.20 -17.96
CA GLN A 192 -8.47 25.11 -17.32
C GLN A 192 -8.06 23.71 -17.83
N ASN A 193 -7.61 23.62 -19.07
CA ASN A 193 -7.17 22.33 -19.64
C ASN A 193 -5.82 21.83 -19.11
N SER A 194 -5.07 22.69 -18.42
CA SER A 194 -3.77 22.33 -17.83
C SER A 194 -3.82 22.11 -16.31
N VAL A 195 -4.96 22.38 -15.68
CA VAL A 195 -5.14 22.25 -14.23
C VAL A 195 -6.40 21.47 -13.90
N ARG A 196 -6.41 20.87 -12.72
CA ARG A 196 -7.57 20.14 -12.18
C ARG A 196 -7.62 20.30 -10.68
N THR A 197 -8.78 20.63 -10.17
CA THR A 197 -9.08 20.59 -8.73
C THR A 197 -10.10 19.50 -8.47
N SER A 198 -9.92 18.72 -7.40
CA SER A 198 -10.87 17.69 -6.99
C SER A 198 -11.04 17.63 -5.48
N LEU A 199 -12.24 17.28 -5.04
CA LEU A 199 -12.52 16.80 -3.69
C LEU A 199 -12.52 15.28 -3.74
N PHE A 200 -11.93 14.64 -2.74
CA PHE A 200 -11.81 13.20 -2.75
C PHE A 200 -12.08 12.56 -1.39
N ILE A 201 -12.45 11.28 -1.44
CA ILE A 201 -12.47 10.36 -0.31
C ILE A 201 -11.69 9.12 -0.73
N ASP A 202 -10.69 8.77 0.08
CA ASP A 202 -9.86 7.58 -0.10
C ASP A 202 -10.10 6.59 1.04
N ALA A 203 -10.01 5.30 0.73
CA ALA A 203 -10.01 4.23 1.69
C ALA A 203 -9.02 3.13 1.28
N ALA A 204 -8.33 2.54 2.24
CA ALA A 204 -7.45 1.40 1.99
C ALA A 204 -7.39 0.45 3.18
N SER A 205 -7.13 -0.81 2.89
CA SER A 205 -6.82 -1.84 3.86
C SER A 205 -5.65 -2.69 3.38
N VAL A 206 -4.76 -3.01 4.31
CA VAL A 206 -3.62 -3.92 4.09
C VAL A 206 -3.61 -4.93 5.21
N TRP A 207 -3.59 -6.21 4.86
CA TRP A 207 -3.62 -7.29 5.85
C TRP A 207 -2.73 -8.47 5.44
N ASP A 208 -2.44 -9.34 6.41
CA ASP A 208 -1.71 -10.58 6.18
C ASP A 208 -2.64 -11.78 6.37
N THR A 209 -2.99 -12.46 5.28
CA THR A 209 -3.90 -13.62 5.30
C THR A 209 -3.33 -14.82 6.09
N HIS A 210 -2.05 -14.79 6.45
CA HIS A 210 -1.38 -15.82 7.26
C HIS A 210 -1.27 -15.42 8.73
N TRP A 211 -1.69 -14.22 9.09
CA TRP A 211 -1.73 -13.77 10.48
C TRP A 211 -2.71 -14.62 11.28
N LYS A 212 -2.19 -15.29 12.31
CA LYS A 212 -2.99 -16.12 13.24
C LYS A 212 -2.56 -15.80 14.64
N ALA A 213 -3.22 -14.86 15.27
CA ALA A 213 -2.97 -14.48 16.66
C ALA A 213 -3.02 -15.70 17.60
N GLU A 214 -3.95 -16.64 17.37
CA GLU A 214 -4.19 -17.82 18.18
C GLU A 214 -3.07 -18.88 18.12
N LYS A 215 -2.37 -18.98 16.99
CA LYS A 215 -1.27 -19.95 16.76
C LYS A 215 0.10 -19.39 17.09
N ASN A 216 0.14 -18.15 17.51
CA ASN A 216 1.37 -17.50 17.89
C ASN A 216 1.83 -18.02 19.26
N GLN A 217 3.13 -18.29 19.44
CA GLN A 217 3.72 -18.54 20.76
C GLN A 217 3.40 -17.42 21.76
N PHE A 218 2.85 -16.33 21.29
CA PHE A 218 2.43 -15.12 21.99
C PHE A 218 0.91 -14.96 22.06
N ALA A 219 0.12 -16.00 21.73
CA ALA A 219 -1.34 -15.98 21.75
C ALA A 219 -1.93 -15.49 23.08
N HIS A 220 -1.23 -15.76 24.18
CA HIS A 220 -1.60 -15.27 25.50
C HIS A 220 -1.44 -13.75 25.70
N LEU A 221 -0.82 -13.07 24.72
CA LEU A 221 -0.62 -11.62 24.68
C LEU A 221 -1.49 -10.96 23.61
N SER A 222 -2.25 -11.75 22.86
CA SER A 222 -3.05 -11.35 21.70
C SER A 222 -4.10 -10.28 22.00
N THR A 223 -4.48 -10.08 23.25
CA THR A 223 -5.49 -9.08 23.64
C THR A 223 -5.04 -7.63 23.41
N LYS A 224 -3.74 -7.39 23.21
CA LYS A 224 -3.20 -6.03 22.96
C LYS A 224 -2.61 -5.83 21.57
N LEU A 225 -2.36 -6.92 20.83
CA LEU A 225 -1.86 -6.81 19.46
C LEU A 225 -3.03 -6.63 18.49
N PRO A 226 -2.89 -5.72 17.51
CA PRO A 226 -3.87 -5.61 16.44
C PRO A 226 -4.01 -6.93 15.68
N ASP A 227 -5.21 -7.28 15.26
CA ASP A 227 -5.40 -8.37 14.31
C ASP A 227 -5.00 -7.91 12.91
N TYR A 228 -3.79 -8.26 12.49
CA TYR A 228 -3.29 -7.92 11.16
C TYR A 228 -3.83 -8.83 10.05
N GLY A 229 -4.61 -9.86 10.37
CA GLY A 229 -5.33 -10.70 9.43
C GLY A 229 -6.71 -10.15 9.06
N ASP A 230 -7.19 -9.15 9.77
CA ASP A 230 -8.52 -8.58 9.58
C ASP A 230 -8.56 -7.57 8.41
N PRO A 231 -9.23 -7.91 7.27
CA PRO A 231 -9.37 -6.99 6.14
C PRO A 231 -10.25 -5.78 6.45
N SER A 232 -11.06 -5.83 7.50
CA SER A 232 -11.96 -4.74 7.90
C SER A 232 -11.23 -3.58 8.61
N ARG A 233 -9.93 -3.71 8.84
CA ARG A 233 -9.07 -2.63 9.37
C ARG A 233 -8.81 -1.54 8.33
N ILE A 234 -9.89 -0.98 7.80
CA ILE A 234 -9.86 0.06 6.78
C ILE A 234 -9.43 1.38 7.41
N ARG A 235 -8.51 2.11 6.75
CA ARG A 235 -8.23 3.53 6.97
C ARG A 235 -8.92 4.33 5.89
N SER A 236 -9.31 5.55 6.23
CA SER A 236 -9.93 6.45 5.26
C SER A 236 -9.56 7.90 5.52
N SER A 237 -9.58 8.70 4.47
CA SER A 237 -9.30 10.12 4.48
C SER A 237 -10.19 10.86 3.50
N ALA A 238 -10.32 12.16 3.70
CA ALA A 238 -10.95 13.06 2.73
C ALA A 238 -10.12 14.33 2.59
N GLY A 239 -10.18 14.92 1.41
CA GLY A 239 -9.37 16.10 1.14
C GLY A 239 -9.63 16.75 -0.20
N ILE A 240 -8.72 17.65 -0.55
CA ILE A 240 -8.68 18.36 -1.81
C ILE A 240 -7.36 18.05 -2.53
N ALA A 241 -7.42 17.88 -3.83
CA ALA A 241 -6.24 17.71 -4.66
C ALA A 241 -6.21 18.75 -5.78
N PHE A 242 -5.01 19.18 -6.13
CA PHE A 242 -4.73 20.05 -7.24
C PHE A 242 -3.67 19.42 -8.15
N GLN A 243 -3.98 19.33 -9.43
CA GLN A 243 -3.07 18.81 -10.45
C GLN A 243 -2.79 19.91 -11.47
N TRP A 244 -1.53 20.03 -11.84
CA TRP A 244 -1.09 21.00 -12.83
C TRP A 244 -0.11 20.39 -13.81
N GLN A 245 -0.44 20.47 -15.11
CA GLN A 245 0.51 20.18 -16.18
C GLN A 245 1.46 21.36 -16.35
N SER A 246 2.53 21.32 -15.59
CA SER A 246 3.56 22.36 -15.65
C SER A 246 4.55 22.12 -16.79
N PRO A 247 5.38 23.11 -17.16
CA PRO A 247 6.45 22.93 -18.15
C PRO A 247 7.50 21.88 -17.77
N ILE A 248 7.62 21.56 -16.47
CA ILE A 248 8.56 20.55 -15.95
C ILE A 248 7.90 19.17 -15.76
N GLY A 249 6.63 19.03 -16.13
CA GLY A 249 5.85 17.79 -15.99
C GLY A 249 4.64 17.94 -15.06
N PRO A 250 3.88 16.86 -14.85
CA PRO A 250 2.72 16.89 -13.98
C PRO A 250 3.14 17.13 -12.52
N LEU A 251 2.49 18.08 -11.88
CA LEU A 251 2.61 18.36 -10.45
C LEU A 251 1.29 18.02 -9.76
N ILE A 252 1.36 17.34 -8.64
CA ILE A 252 0.21 16.95 -7.85
C ILE A 252 0.41 17.41 -6.42
N PHE A 253 -0.58 18.13 -5.91
CA PHE A 253 -0.65 18.57 -4.53
C PHE A 253 -1.92 17.99 -3.92
N SER A 254 -1.85 17.50 -2.71
CA SER A 254 -3.03 17.07 -1.96
C SER A 254 -2.95 17.51 -0.52
N TYR A 255 -4.10 17.89 0.02
CA TYR A 255 -4.27 18.11 1.45
C TYR A 255 -5.44 17.25 1.91
N ALA A 256 -5.18 16.35 2.86
CA ALA A 256 -6.16 15.40 3.34
C ALA A 256 -6.14 15.29 4.87
N LYS A 257 -7.31 15.02 5.42
CA LYS A 257 -7.47 14.68 6.84
C LYS A 257 -7.94 13.23 6.96
N PRO A 258 -7.36 12.44 7.87
CA PRO A 258 -7.86 11.11 8.18
C PRO A 258 -9.29 11.20 8.75
N ILE A 259 -10.19 10.38 8.23
CA ILE A 259 -11.53 10.14 8.78
C ILE A 259 -11.45 8.97 9.77
N LYS A 260 -10.80 7.88 9.35
CA LYS A 260 -10.56 6.70 10.19
C LYS A 260 -9.09 6.34 10.15
N LYS A 261 -8.48 6.29 11.32
CA LYS A 261 -7.09 5.89 11.53
C LYS A 261 -6.99 4.99 12.75
N TYR A 262 -5.84 4.34 12.91
CA TYR A 262 -5.51 3.55 14.08
C TYR A 262 -4.33 4.18 14.82
N GLU A 263 -4.13 3.72 16.06
CA GLU A 263 -2.99 4.10 16.85
C GLU A 263 -1.68 3.77 16.11
N ASN A 264 -0.73 4.70 16.17
CA ASN A 264 0.57 4.62 15.49
C ASN A 264 0.54 4.71 13.94
N ASP A 265 -0.60 5.07 13.34
CA ASP A 265 -0.61 5.42 11.92
C ASP A 265 0.15 6.76 11.71
N ASP A 266 1.09 6.79 10.79
CA ASP A 266 1.84 7.99 10.43
C ASP A 266 1.03 8.85 9.44
N ILE A 267 0.77 10.09 9.84
CA ILE A 267 -0.13 11.02 9.15
C ILE A 267 0.68 12.09 8.45
N GLU A 268 0.49 12.20 7.14
CA GLU A 268 1.06 13.25 6.30
C GLU A 268 -0.06 13.96 5.53
N GLN A 269 -0.58 15.03 6.12
CA GLN A 269 -1.76 15.72 5.58
C GLN A 269 -1.50 16.43 4.25
N PHE A 270 -0.32 17.02 4.08
CA PHE A 270 0.08 17.67 2.84
C PHE A 270 1.05 16.80 2.08
N GLN A 271 0.73 16.49 0.84
CA GLN A 271 1.56 15.64 -0.01
C GLN A 271 1.77 16.30 -1.37
N PHE A 272 2.97 16.13 -1.90
CA PHE A 272 3.39 16.67 -3.17
C PHE A 272 4.08 15.60 -4.00
N ASN A 273 3.77 15.54 -5.30
CA ASN A 273 4.41 14.62 -6.24
C ASN A 273 4.72 15.32 -7.56
N VAL A 274 5.84 14.97 -8.16
CA VAL A 274 6.33 15.45 -9.46
C VAL A 274 6.44 14.26 -10.42
N GLY A 275 5.88 14.39 -11.62
CA GLY A 275 6.04 13.39 -12.68
C GLY A 275 5.12 12.17 -12.57
N GLY A 276 4.14 12.17 -11.66
CA GLY A 276 3.14 11.12 -11.53
C GLY A 276 1.87 11.43 -12.31
N SER A 277 1.20 10.39 -12.83
CA SER A 277 -0.21 10.44 -13.23
C SER A 277 -1.00 9.52 -12.30
N PHE A 278 -2.21 9.93 -11.92
CA PHE A 278 -3.13 9.03 -11.21
C PHE A 278 -3.58 7.89 -12.10
#